data_1294f742d7512f8417628c394ce393eb
#
_entry.id   1294f742d7512f8417628c394ce393eb
#
_cell.length_a   1.000
_cell.length_b   1.000
_cell.length_c   1.000
_cell.angle_alpha   90.00
_cell.angle_beta   90.00
_cell.angle_gamma   90.00
#
_symmetry.space_group_name_H-M   'P 1'
#
loop_
_entity.id
_entity.type
_entity.pdbx_description
1 polymer ?
#
loop_
_entity_poly.entity_id
_entity_poly.type
_entity_poly.pdbx_seq_one_letter_code
_entity_poly.pdbx_strand_id
1 'polypeptide(L)'
;MFKVVCGAGNEDCESVKRLVYTYAKAGCKCFDISARKEILDAAKEAVKLAGVSDVVFCVSVGIKGDKHIAKASIKNSICIKCGTCFRNCPNDAIYSSIIVDDKKCIGCGICAKKCPTGAMTMTEKDVNVKEILPYMVQNGVEILELHIMGHDKKDLEYKWNVINECNPKFASICIDRENFGNKEVLERIRNMIAYRKPYTTIIQADGIPMSGAEDDYKTTLQAVAMAEIIQNANMPVHIMLSGGTNSKTAELAKICGINYWGIAIGSWARKIVKPYTSAPDFWNCLECQHQSIEKAKELVKSCI
;
A
#
# COMPACT_ATOMS: atom_id res chain seq x y z
N MET A 1 15.20 1.21 5.05
CA MET A 1 14.26 2.27 4.60
C MET A 1 12.88 2.02 5.22
N PHE A 2 12.18 3.06 5.63
CA PHE A 2 10.78 2.98 6.06
C PHE A 2 9.87 3.57 4.98
N LYS A 3 8.88 2.80 4.50
CA LYS A 3 7.90 3.21 3.49
C LYS A 3 6.50 3.26 4.11
N VAL A 4 5.82 4.41 4.01
CA VAL A 4 4.41 4.51 4.36
C VAL A 4 3.56 4.17 3.15
N VAL A 5 2.66 3.19 3.29
CA VAL A 5 1.67 2.87 2.26
C VAL A 5 0.41 3.68 2.55
N CYS A 6 0.19 4.72 1.76
CA CYS A 6 -1.01 5.56 1.85
C CYS A 6 -2.27 4.81 1.39
N GLY A 7 -2.07 3.75 0.61
CA GLY A 7 -3.08 2.86 0.07
C GLY A 7 -3.20 2.99 -1.45
N ALA A 8 -2.95 1.90 -2.17
CA ALA A 8 -3.03 1.88 -3.64
C ALA A 8 -4.42 2.27 -4.17
N GLY A 9 -5.47 2.03 -3.39
CA GLY A 9 -6.84 2.45 -3.69
C GLY A 9 -7.27 3.77 -3.02
N ASN A 10 -6.42 4.45 -2.26
CA ASN A 10 -6.78 5.71 -1.62
C ASN A 10 -6.64 6.88 -2.60
N GLU A 11 -7.75 7.46 -3.02
CA GLU A 11 -7.84 8.58 -3.96
C GLU A 11 -8.40 9.84 -3.28
N ASP A 12 -8.43 9.89 -1.95
CA ASP A 12 -8.76 11.08 -1.16
C ASP A 12 -7.50 11.94 -0.98
N CYS A 13 -7.39 13.01 -1.77
CA CYS A 13 -6.25 13.93 -1.76
C CYS A 13 -5.96 14.49 -0.37
N GLU A 14 -6.99 14.85 0.39
CA GLU A 14 -6.83 15.45 1.71
C GLU A 14 -6.31 14.42 2.73
N SER A 15 -6.84 13.20 2.70
CA SER A 15 -6.36 12.09 3.52
C SER A 15 -4.89 11.77 3.24
N VAL A 16 -4.52 11.67 1.96
CA VAL A 16 -3.13 11.40 1.55
C VAL A 16 -2.21 12.55 1.94
N LYS A 17 -2.63 13.81 1.72
CA LYS A 17 -1.87 15.01 2.07
C LYS A 17 -1.54 15.06 3.57
N ARG A 18 -2.52 14.82 4.44
CA ARG A 18 -2.32 14.79 5.90
C ARG A 18 -1.40 13.66 6.33
N LEU A 19 -1.57 12.48 5.76
CA LEU A 19 -0.75 11.32 6.06
C LEU A 19 0.71 11.53 5.64
N VAL A 20 0.96 12.00 4.42
CA VAL A 20 2.30 12.30 3.91
C VAL A 20 2.96 13.40 4.75
N TYR A 21 2.24 14.49 5.05
CA TYR A 21 2.75 15.55 5.92
C TYR A 21 3.19 15.01 7.29
N THR A 22 2.32 14.26 7.96
CA THR A 22 2.57 13.70 9.29
C THR A 22 3.81 12.81 9.30
N TYR A 23 3.90 11.86 8.37
CA TYR A 23 5.02 10.93 8.32
C TYR A 23 6.31 11.56 7.78
N ALA A 24 6.24 12.53 6.88
CA ALA A 24 7.40 13.30 6.44
C ALA A 24 8.03 14.08 7.60
N LYS A 25 7.23 14.75 8.42
CA LYS A 25 7.66 15.39 9.67
C LYS A 25 8.23 14.38 10.69
N ALA A 26 7.76 13.15 10.67
CA ALA A 26 8.26 12.07 11.51
C ALA A 26 9.57 11.43 11.01
N GLY A 27 10.09 11.85 9.85
CA GLY A 27 11.35 11.37 9.27
C GLY A 27 11.18 10.25 8.23
N CYS A 28 9.96 9.89 7.84
CA CYS A 28 9.74 8.98 6.72
C CYS A 28 10.18 9.62 5.40
N LYS A 29 10.87 8.84 4.56
CA LYS A 29 11.41 9.31 3.28
C LYS A 29 10.82 8.58 2.07
N CYS A 30 9.93 7.60 2.26
CA CYS A 30 9.32 6.86 1.16
C CYS A 30 7.81 6.74 1.33
N PHE A 31 7.05 7.13 0.31
CA PHE A 31 5.59 7.12 0.32
C PHE A 31 5.06 6.37 -0.89
N ASP A 32 4.21 5.40 -0.62
CA ASP A 32 3.48 4.65 -1.65
C ASP A 32 2.07 5.22 -1.80
N ILE A 33 1.75 5.68 -2.98
CA ILE A 33 0.52 6.39 -3.32
C ILE A 33 -0.18 5.75 -4.52
N SER A 34 -1.46 6.03 -4.70
CA SER A 34 -2.23 5.57 -5.85
C SER A 34 -1.77 6.24 -7.16
N ALA A 35 -1.96 5.53 -8.28
CA ALA A 35 -1.60 6.00 -9.63
C ALA A 35 -2.60 7.06 -10.16
N ARG A 36 -2.65 8.23 -9.49
CA ARG A 36 -3.49 9.38 -9.84
C ARG A 36 -2.69 10.67 -9.79
N LYS A 37 -2.86 11.54 -10.80
CA LYS A 37 -2.14 12.83 -10.90
C LYS A 37 -2.39 13.69 -9.68
N GLU A 38 -3.66 13.85 -9.31
CA GLU A 38 -4.10 14.65 -8.17
C GLU A 38 -3.56 14.14 -6.82
N ILE A 39 -3.32 12.83 -6.69
CA ILE A 39 -2.73 12.25 -5.49
C ILE A 39 -1.22 12.53 -5.40
N LEU A 40 -0.51 12.44 -6.54
CA LEU A 40 0.89 12.84 -6.59
C LEU A 40 1.08 14.32 -6.24
N ASP A 41 0.20 15.19 -6.77
CA ASP A 41 0.24 16.62 -6.49
C ASP A 41 -0.03 16.91 -5.00
N ALA A 42 -1.04 16.27 -4.41
CA ALA A 42 -1.34 16.37 -2.98
C ALA A 42 -0.18 15.87 -2.10
N ALA A 43 0.48 14.77 -2.49
CA ALA A 43 1.63 14.23 -1.77
C ALA A 43 2.85 15.18 -1.85
N LYS A 44 3.14 15.76 -3.02
CA LYS A 44 4.20 16.76 -3.20
C LYS A 44 3.94 18.03 -2.38
N GLU A 45 2.71 18.51 -2.38
CA GLU A 45 2.31 19.66 -1.55
C GLU A 45 2.53 19.37 -0.06
N ALA A 46 2.17 18.17 0.40
CA ALA A 46 2.41 17.75 1.78
C ALA A 46 3.88 17.75 2.16
N VAL A 47 4.76 17.25 1.28
CA VAL A 47 6.23 17.27 1.48
C VAL A 47 6.75 18.69 1.58
N LYS A 48 6.26 19.59 0.70
CA LYS A 48 6.60 21.02 0.74
C LYS A 48 6.16 21.67 2.05
N LEU A 49 4.93 21.41 2.50
CA LEU A 49 4.41 21.92 3.79
C LEU A 49 5.18 21.36 4.99
N ALA A 50 5.64 20.13 4.90
CA ALA A 50 6.49 19.51 5.91
C ALA A 50 7.90 20.15 5.98
N GLY A 51 8.32 20.85 4.95
CA GLY A 51 9.66 21.46 4.87
C GLY A 51 10.78 20.42 4.80
N VAL A 52 10.53 19.27 4.16
CA VAL A 52 11.50 18.18 4.01
C VAL A 52 11.89 18.02 2.54
N SER A 53 13.10 17.47 2.33
CA SER A 53 13.64 17.12 1.03
C SER A 53 13.97 15.62 0.97
N ASP A 54 14.44 15.14 -0.18
CA ASP A 54 14.90 13.76 -0.40
C ASP A 54 13.84 12.70 -0.11
N VAL A 55 12.62 12.99 -0.55
CA VAL A 55 11.48 12.08 -0.46
C VAL A 55 11.35 11.30 -1.76
N VAL A 56 11.20 10.00 -1.62
CA VAL A 56 10.97 9.04 -2.71
C VAL A 56 9.47 8.72 -2.79
N PHE A 57 8.89 8.84 -3.98
CA PHE A 57 7.54 8.39 -4.24
C PHE A 57 7.55 7.03 -4.94
N CYS A 58 6.72 6.14 -4.42
CA CYS A 58 6.33 4.86 -5.02
C CYS A 58 4.89 5.00 -5.51
N VAL A 59 4.62 4.50 -6.71
CA VAL A 59 3.26 4.42 -7.25
C VAL A 59 2.93 2.98 -7.55
N SER A 60 1.82 2.51 -6.99
CA SER A 60 1.39 1.12 -7.08
C SER A 60 0.21 0.95 -8.03
N VAL A 61 0.28 -0.09 -8.85
CA VAL A 61 -0.81 -0.60 -9.68
C VAL A 61 -0.96 -2.10 -9.48
N GLY A 62 -2.16 -2.65 -9.71
CA GLY A 62 -2.43 -4.08 -9.58
C GLY A 62 -2.77 -4.73 -10.91
N ILE A 63 -2.58 -6.04 -11.03
CA ILE A 63 -3.13 -6.83 -12.14
C ILE A 63 -4.58 -7.21 -11.87
N LYS A 64 -5.31 -7.65 -12.89
CA LYS A 64 -6.68 -8.16 -12.73
C LYS A 64 -6.76 -9.27 -11.68
N GLY A 65 -7.75 -9.19 -10.81
CA GLY A 65 -7.90 -10.06 -9.65
C GLY A 65 -7.21 -9.55 -8.38
N ASP A 66 -6.46 -8.47 -8.44
CA ASP A 66 -5.88 -7.85 -7.26
C ASP A 66 -6.93 -7.07 -6.47
N LYS A 67 -7.01 -7.34 -5.17
CA LYS A 67 -7.95 -6.66 -4.26
C LYS A 67 -7.72 -5.16 -4.17
N HIS A 68 -6.49 -4.68 -4.37
CA HIS A 68 -6.12 -3.26 -4.23
C HIS A 68 -6.70 -2.37 -5.34
N ILE A 69 -7.02 -2.92 -6.52
CA ILE A 69 -7.69 -2.18 -7.60
C ILE A 69 -9.22 -2.25 -7.52
N ALA A 70 -9.76 -2.99 -6.55
CA ALA A 70 -11.20 -3.15 -6.40
C ALA A 70 -11.79 -2.03 -5.50
N LYS A 71 -13.00 -1.61 -5.83
CA LYS A 71 -13.82 -0.68 -5.04
C LYS A 71 -15.11 -1.37 -4.61
N ALA A 72 -15.61 -0.98 -3.44
CA ALA A 72 -16.90 -1.47 -2.99
C ALA A 72 -18.02 -0.98 -3.90
N SER A 73 -18.98 -1.85 -4.20
CA SER A 73 -20.17 -1.53 -4.96
C SER A 73 -21.39 -2.16 -4.28
N ILE A 74 -22.58 -1.56 -4.44
CA ILE A 74 -23.79 -2.02 -3.81
C ILE A 74 -24.85 -2.44 -4.82
N LYS A 75 -25.47 -3.61 -4.60
CA LYS A 75 -26.67 -4.08 -5.28
C LYS A 75 -27.91 -3.68 -4.46
N ASN A 76 -28.49 -2.52 -4.80
CA ASN A 76 -29.62 -1.95 -4.03
C ASN A 76 -30.84 -2.86 -3.96
N SER A 77 -31.06 -3.73 -4.96
CA SER A 77 -32.21 -4.65 -5.03
C SER A 77 -32.28 -5.69 -3.91
N ILE A 78 -31.13 -6.04 -3.31
CA ILE A 78 -31.02 -7.02 -2.23
C ILE A 78 -30.48 -6.44 -0.93
N CYS A 79 -30.27 -5.12 -0.88
CA CYS A 79 -29.76 -4.43 0.30
C CYS A 79 -30.89 -4.19 1.32
N ILE A 80 -30.75 -4.75 2.52
CA ILE A 80 -31.69 -4.57 3.65
C ILE A 80 -31.34 -3.34 4.53
N LYS A 81 -30.38 -2.52 4.14
CA LYS A 81 -29.95 -1.29 4.84
C LYS A 81 -29.57 -1.50 6.31
N CYS A 82 -29.01 -2.66 6.67
CA CYS A 82 -28.64 -2.99 8.06
C CYS A 82 -27.45 -2.19 8.61
N GLY A 83 -26.72 -1.45 7.79
CA GLY A 83 -25.58 -0.60 8.19
C GLY A 83 -24.31 -1.36 8.54
N THR A 84 -24.24 -2.68 8.40
CA THR A 84 -23.06 -3.49 8.74
C THR A 84 -21.82 -3.05 7.95
N CYS A 85 -21.96 -2.74 6.66
CA CYS A 85 -20.87 -2.24 5.82
C CYS A 85 -20.33 -0.88 6.30
N PHE A 86 -21.21 0.04 6.64
CA PHE A 86 -20.85 1.36 7.19
C PHE A 86 -20.07 1.24 8.52
N ARG A 87 -20.61 0.48 9.50
CA ARG A 87 -19.97 0.34 10.82
C ARG A 87 -18.61 -0.36 10.81
N ASN A 88 -18.30 -1.10 9.75
CA ASN A 88 -17.05 -1.86 9.64
C ASN A 88 -16.08 -1.31 8.60
N CYS A 89 -16.36 -0.16 8.00
CA CYS A 89 -15.45 0.44 7.03
C CYS A 89 -14.26 1.10 7.75
N PRO A 90 -13.01 0.61 7.58
CA PRO A 90 -11.85 1.16 8.30
C PRO A 90 -11.46 2.56 7.81
N ASN A 91 -11.91 2.92 6.60
CA ASN A 91 -11.55 4.18 5.93
C ASN A 91 -12.73 5.16 5.79
N ASP A 92 -13.84 4.91 6.51
CA ASP A 92 -15.06 5.72 6.50
C ASP A 92 -15.57 6.03 5.07
N ALA A 93 -15.33 5.07 4.15
CA ALA A 93 -15.70 5.20 2.74
C ALA A 93 -17.18 4.86 2.46
N ILE A 94 -17.95 4.46 3.47
CA ILE A 94 -19.38 4.13 3.33
C ILE A 94 -20.16 4.98 4.30
N TYR A 95 -21.09 5.79 3.79
CA TYR A 95 -21.94 6.64 4.62
C TYR A 95 -23.11 5.87 5.21
N SER A 96 -23.78 6.44 6.24
CA SER A 96 -24.95 5.82 6.88
C SER A 96 -26.12 5.59 5.92
N SER A 97 -26.21 6.38 4.85
CA SER A 97 -27.14 6.19 3.72
C SER A 97 -26.81 5.00 2.81
N ILE A 98 -25.73 4.26 3.12
CA ILE A 98 -25.20 3.14 2.34
C ILE A 98 -24.75 3.59 0.92
N ILE A 99 -24.16 4.77 0.86
CA ILE A 99 -23.48 5.28 -0.34
C ILE A 99 -21.98 5.05 -0.16
N VAL A 100 -21.33 4.53 -1.19
CA VAL A 100 -19.88 4.32 -1.20
C VAL A 100 -19.19 5.54 -1.80
N ASP A 101 -18.21 6.08 -1.08
CA ASP A 101 -17.28 7.06 -1.60
C ASP A 101 -16.07 6.33 -2.19
N ASP A 102 -16.02 6.27 -3.50
CA ASP A 102 -14.97 5.58 -4.25
C ASP A 102 -13.57 6.14 -3.96
N LYS A 103 -13.45 7.45 -3.71
CA LYS A 103 -12.15 8.08 -3.43
C LYS A 103 -11.58 7.61 -2.11
N LYS A 104 -12.41 7.41 -1.10
CA LYS A 104 -12.02 6.88 0.21
C LYS A 104 -11.90 5.37 0.26
N CYS A 105 -12.54 4.65 -0.67
CA CYS A 105 -12.53 3.19 -0.67
C CYS A 105 -11.15 2.64 -1.05
N ILE A 106 -10.51 1.92 -0.11
CA ILE A 106 -9.18 1.31 -0.30
C ILE A 106 -9.23 -0.14 -0.80
N GLY A 107 -10.40 -0.67 -1.16
CA GLY A 107 -10.53 -2.02 -1.72
C GLY A 107 -10.43 -3.19 -0.71
N CYS A 108 -10.42 -2.95 0.61
CA CYS A 108 -10.15 -3.98 1.62
C CYS A 108 -11.17 -5.14 1.70
N GLY A 109 -12.33 -5.04 1.06
CA GLY A 109 -13.33 -6.10 0.98
C GLY A 109 -14.10 -6.43 2.27
N ILE A 110 -13.81 -5.78 3.41
CA ILE A 110 -14.44 -6.06 4.70
C ILE A 110 -15.98 -5.92 4.62
N CYS A 111 -16.46 -4.88 3.94
CA CYS A 111 -17.89 -4.64 3.77
C CYS A 111 -18.58 -5.74 2.96
N ALA A 112 -17.95 -6.26 1.92
CA ALA A 112 -18.47 -7.38 1.13
C ALA A 112 -18.47 -8.68 1.93
N LYS A 113 -17.36 -8.99 2.64
CA LYS A 113 -17.25 -10.19 3.48
C LYS A 113 -18.27 -10.23 4.62
N LYS A 114 -18.61 -9.06 5.21
CA LYS A 114 -19.54 -8.97 6.34
C LYS A 114 -20.99 -8.69 5.92
N CYS A 115 -21.29 -8.53 4.63
CA CYS A 115 -22.65 -8.26 4.18
C CYS A 115 -23.54 -9.51 4.29
N PRO A 116 -24.62 -9.49 5.11
CA PRO A 116 -25.43 -10.68 5.34
C PRO A 116 -26.23 -11.12 4.12
N THR A 117 -26.51 -10.21 3.18
CA THR A 117 -27.29 -10.50 1.96
C THR A 117 -26.44 -10.59 0.71
N GLY A 118 -25.12 -10.37 0.80
CA GLY A 118 -24.25 -10.26 -0.38
C GLY A 118 -24.52 -9.02 -1.26
N ALA A 119 -25.24 -8.03 -0.74
CA ALA A 119 -25.52 -6.78 -1.45
C ALA A 119 -24.25 -5.96 -1.71
N MET A 120 -23.28 -5.99 -0.80
CA MET A 120 -21.97 -5.37 -1.02
C MET A 120 -21.07 -6.31 -1.82
N THR A 121 -20.54 -5.81 -2.92
CA THR A 121 -19.62 -6.53 -3.82
C THR A 121 -18.37 -5.68 -4.07
N MET A 122 -17.34 -6.28 -4.64
CA MET A 122 -16.15 -5.58 -5.08
C MET A 122 -16.13 -5.53 -6.61
N THR A 123 -15.87 -4.35 -7.17
CA THR A 123 -15.76 -4.14 -8.62
C THR A 123 -14.37 -3.59 -8.93
N GLU A 124 -13.66 -4.23 -9.84
CA GLU A 124 -12.34 -3.76 -10.27
C GLU A 124 -12.46 -2.42 -11.00
N LYS A 125 -11.56 -1.50 -10.65
CA LYS A 125 -11.37 -0.22 -11.32
C LYS A 125 -9.90 -0.09 -11.68
N ASP A 126 -9.57 -0.47 -12.89
CA ASP A 126 -8.22 -0.37 -13.41
C ASP A 126 -7.90 1.04 -13.94
N VAL A 127 -6.61 1.35 -14.03
CA VAL A 127 -6.10 2.60 -14.59
C VAL A 127 -5.44 2.35 -15.95
N ASN A 128 -5.45 3.34 -16.82
CA ASN A 128 -4.69 3.28 -18.06
C ASN A 128 -3.19 3.43 -17.76
N VAL A 129 -2.51 2.30 -17.53
CA VAL A 129 -1.09 2.29 -17.13
C VAL A 129 -0.17 2.92 -18.17
N LYS A 130 -0.50 2.82 -19.48
CA LYS A 130 0.29 3.45 -20.57
C LYS A 130 0.26 4.97 -20.54
N GLU A 131 -0.78 5.56 -19.98
CA GLU A 131 -0.90 7.00 -19.83
C GLU A 131 -0.32 7.46 -18.49
N ILE A 132 -0.69 6.77 -17.40
CA ILE A 132 -0.41 7.29 -16.06
C ILE A 132 1.02 7.03 -15.62
N LEU A 133 1.63 5.86 -15.89
CA LEU A 133 2.95 5.54 -15.37
C LEU A 133 4.08 6.38 -15.98
N PRO A 134 4.11 6.67 -17.31
CA PRO A 134 5.07 7.62 -17.86
C PRO A 134 4.94 9.01 -17.26
N TYR A 135 3.70 9.49 -17.06
CA TYR A 135 3.45 10.76 -16.40
C TYR A 135 4.02 10.78 -14.97
N MET A 136 3.83 9.70 -14.19
CA MET A 136 4.35 9.60 -12.82
C MET A 136 5.88 9.71 -12.79
N VAL A 137 6.59 8.95 -13.64
CA VAL A 137 8.06 8.97 -13.70
C VAL A 137 8.56 10.35 -14.14
N GLN A 138 7.97 10.97 -15.17
CA GLN A 138 8.32 12.32 -15.62
C GLN A 138 8.10 13.37 -14.52
N ASN A 139 7.21 13.11 -13.59
CA ASN A 139 6.92 13.96 -12.44
C ASN A 139 7.61 13.52 -11.14
N GLY A 140 8.74 12.79 -11.23
CA GLY A 140 9.63 12.52 -10.11
C GLY A 140 9.24 11.32 -9.23
N VAL A 141 8.37 10.42 -9.71
CA VAL A 141 8.17 9.13 -9.07
C VAL A 141 9.36 8.22 -9.41
N GLU A 142 10.02 7.69 -8.37
CA GLU A 142 11.23 6.89 -8.54
C GLU A 142 10.94 5.37 -8.55
N ILE A 143 9.84 4.93 -7.93
CA ILE A 143 9.48 3.52 -7.79
C ILE A 143 8.12 3.29 -8.44
N LEU A 144 8.07 2.36 -9.39
CA LEU A 144 6.80 1.82 -9.90
C LEU A 144 6.60 0.40 -9.37
N GLU A 145 5.48 0.16 -8.70
CA GLU A 145 5.17 -1.11 -8.05
C GLU A 145 4.00 -1.81 -8.75
N LEU A 146 4.19 -3.09 -9.04
CA LEU A 146 3.15 -3.96 -9.56
C LEU A 146 2.74 -5.00 -8.51
N HIS A 147 1.47 -4.98 -8.12
CA HIS A 147 0.87 -6.03 -7.31
C HIS A 147 0.46 -7.20 -8.20
N ILE A 148 1.00 -8.38 -7.94
CA ILE A 148 0.86 -9.56 -8.81
C ILE A 148 0.13 -10.73 -8.15
N MET A 149 -0.82 -10.43 -7.24
CA MET A 149 -1.61 -11.43 -6.52
C MET A 149 -2.67 -12.15 -7.39
N GLY A 150 -2.99 -11.59 -8.56
CA GLY A 150 -3.94 -12.18 -9.50
C GLY A 150 -3.35 -13.29 -10.38
N HIS A 151 -4.23 -13.98 -11.12
CA HIS A 151 -3.86 -15.09 -12.02
C HIS A 151 -3.78 -14.70 -13.50
N ASP A 152 -4.16 -13.47 -13.86
CA ASP A 152 -4.14 -13.00 -15.27
C ASP A 152 -2.71 -12.74 -15.76
N LYS A 153 -2.12 -13.76 -16.40
CA LYS A 153 -0.76 -13.69 -16.94
C LYS A 153 -0.60 -12.64 -18.04
N LYS A 154 -1.63 -12.44 -18.87
CA LYS A 154 -1.58 -11.46 -19.97
C LYS A 154 -1.57 -10.03 -19.42
N ASP A 155 -2.38 -9.75 -18.41
CA ASP A 155 -2.39 -8.44 -17.76
C ASP A 155 -1.09 -8.19 -16.98
N LEU A 156 -0.52 -9.24 -16.34
CA LEU A 156 0.79 -9.17 -15.70
C LEU A 156 1.89 -8.80 -16.70
N GLU A 157 2.01 -9.54 -17.80
CA GLU A 157 3.02 -9.28 -18.83
C GLU A 157 2.84 -7.87 -19.43
N TYR A 158 1.61 -7.48 -19.74
CA TYR A 158 1.31 -6.17 -20.28
C TYR A 158 1.75 -5.04 -19.32
N LYS A 159 1.33 -5.08 -18.07
CA LYS A 159 1.65 -4.04 -17.08
C LYS A 159 3.13 -4.02 -16.72
N TRP A 160 3.75 -5.19 -16.62
CA TRP A 160 5.18 -5.28 -16.35
C TRP A 160 6.03 -4.72 -17.49
N ASN A 161 5.64 -4.93 -18.75
CA ASN A 161 6.29 -4.34 -19.91
C ASN A 161 6.18 -2.82 -19.88
N VAL A 162 4.99 -2.26 -19.59
CA VAL A 162 4.82 -0.81 -19.46
C VAL A 162 5.70 -0.23 -18.35
N ILE A 163 5.82 -0.90 -17.19
CA ILE A 163 6.73 -0.46 -16.11
C ILE A 163 8.18 -0.45 -16.59
N ASN A 164 8.62 -1.49 -17.30
CA ASN A 164 9.98 -1.55 -17.83
C ASN A 164 10.25 -0.47 -18.88
N GLU A 165 9.30 -0.19 -19.76
CA GLU A 165 9.37 0.89 -20.76
C GLU A 165 9.49 2.27 -20.10
N CYS A 166 8.83 2.49 -18.96
CA CYS A 166 8.96 3.73 -18.17
C CYS A 166 10.35 3.92 -17.56
N ASN A 167 11.15 2.86 -17.46
CA ASN A 167 12.51 2.86 -16.91
C ASN A 167 12.63 3.59 -15.55
N PRO A 168 11.82 3.25 -14.53
CA PRO A 168 11.92 3.87 -13.21
C PRO A 168 13.25 3.55 -12.55
N LYS A 169 13.67 4.33 -11.56
CA LYS A 169 14.87 4.06 -10.76
C LYS A 169 14.84 2.67 -10.13
N PHE A 170 13.67 2.29 -9.60
CA PHE A 170 13.38 0.93 -9.16
C PHE A 170 12.01 0.48 -9.67
N ALA A 171 11.94 -0.77 -10.16
CA ALA A 171 10.66 -1.44 -10.29
C ALA A 171 10.42 -2.30 -9.03
N SER A 172 9.20 -2.32 -8.53
CA SER A 172 8.82 -3.11 -7.35
C SER A 172 7.79 -4.15 -7.73
N ILE A 173 7.93 -5.35 -7.18
CA ILE A 173 6.99 -6.45 -7.33
C ILE A 173 6.42 -6.76 -5.95
N CYS A 174 5.12 -6.54 -5.76
CA CYS A 174 4.41 -6.90 -4.54
C CYS A 174 3.74 -8.27 -4.74
N ILE A 175 4.12 -9.25 -3.92
CA ILE A 175 3.66 -10.64 -4.04
C ILE A 175 3.46 -11.27 -2.66
N ASP A 176 2.38 -12.02 -2.52
CA ASP A 176 2.05 -12.83 -1.34
C ASP A 176 1.98 -14.33 -1.67
N ARG A 177 1.65 -15.13 -0.66
CA ARG A 177 1.44 -16.57 -0.78
C ARG A 177 -0.02 -17.01 -0.66
N GLU A 178 -0.97 -16.07 -0.64
CA GLU A 178 -2.39 -16.40 -0.47
C GLU A 178 -2.89 -17.30 -1.61
N ASN A 179 -2.41 -17.03 -2.83
CA ASN A 179 -2.87 -17.69 -4.04
C ASN A 179 -1.82 -18.59 -4.70
N PHE A 180 -0.57 -18.61 -4.20
CA PHE A 180 0.55 -19.29 -4.85
C PHE A 180 1.41 -20.05 -3.85
N GLY A 181 1.91 -21.23 -4.28
CA GLY A 181 2.94 -21.96 -3.54
C GLY A 181 4.31 -21.29 -3.68
N ASN A 182 5.24 -21.57 -2.74
CA ASN A 182 6.58 -20.98 -2.73
C ASN A 182 7.32 -21.12 -4.08
N LYS A 183 7.23 -22.30 -4.72
CA LYS A 183 7.87 -22.56 -6.02
C LYS A 183 7.35 -21.61 -7.10
N GLU A 184 6.05 -21.44 -7.19
CA GLU A 184 5.42 -20.57 -8.18
C GLU A 184 5.75 -19.11 -7.95
N VAL A 185 5.75 -18.65 -6.68
CA VAL A 185 6.19 -17.31 -6.30
C VAL A 185 7.60 -17.02 -6.80
N LEU A 186 8.55 -17.91 -6.50
CA LEU A 186 9.95 -17.73 -6.91
C LEU A 186 10.13 -17.79 -8.43
N GLU A 187 9.39 -18.65 -9.12
CA GLU A 187 9.39 -18.73 -10.58
C GLU A 187 8.86 -17.46 -11.22
N ARG A 188 7.74 -16.90 -10.74
CA ARG A 188 7.21 -15.62 -11.20
C ARG A 188 8.24 -14.49 -11.04
N ILE A 189 8.84 -14.39 -9.86
CA ILE A 189 9.87 -13.37 -9.62
C ILE A 189 11.04 -13.54 -10.59
N ARG A 190 11.59 -14.74 -10.73
CA ARG A 190 12.72 -15.00 -11.66
C ARG A 190 12.41 -14.61 -13.10
N ASN A 191 11.22 -14.94 -13.58
CA ASN A 191 10.78 -14.59 -14.93
C ASN A 191 10.68 -13.06 -15.12
N MET A 192 10.15 -12.35 -14.12
CA MET A 192 10.00 -10.90 -14.19
C MET A 192 11.33 -10.16 -14.13
N ILE A 193 12.31 -10.66 -13.37
CA ILE A 193 13.62 -9.98 -13.23
C ILE A 193 14.66 -10.42 -14.27
N ALA A 194 14.36 -11.40 -15.14
CA ALA A 194 15.32 -12.04 -16.04
C ALA A 194 16.13 -11.07 -16.90
N TYR A 195 15.52 -9.95 -17.30
CA TYR A 195 16.17 -8.94 -18.15
C TYR A 195 16.45 -7.61 -17.42
N ARG A 196 16.31 -7.60 -16.09
CA ARG A 196 16.57 -6.41 -15.29
C ARG A 196 18.01 -6.40 -14.77
N LYS A 197 18.57 -5.22 -14.64
CA LYS A 197 19.89 -5.05 -14.02
C LYS A 197 19.84 -5.51 -12.55
N PRO A 198 20.90 -6.16 -12.03
CA PRO A 198 20.97 -6.53 -10.62
C PRO A 198 20.66 -5.34 -9.70
N TYR A 199 19.90 -5.62 -8.64
CA TYR A 199 19.53 -4.64 -7.61
C TYR A 199 18.79 -3.39 -8.11
N THR A 200 18.10 -3.47 -9.26
CA THR A 200 17.14 -2.45 -9.72
C THR A 200 15.67 -2.87 -9.51
N THR A 201 15.47 -4.01 -8.87
CA THR A 201 14.14 -4.53 -8.53
C THR A 201 14.02 -4.71 -7.03
N ILE A 202 12.89 -4.27 -6.49
CA ILE A 202 12.49 -4.49 -5.10
C ILE A 202 11.42 -5.60 -5.12
N ILE A 203 11.58 -6.60 -4.25
CA ILE A 203 10.49 -7.55 -3.98
C ILE A 203 9.86 -7.16 -2.67
N GLN A 204 8.63 -6.72 -2.73
CA GLN A 204 7.80 -6.46 -1.56
C GLN A 204 7.20 -7.79 -1.12
N ALA A 205 7.83 -8.38 -0.10
CA ALA A 205 7.42 -9.63 0.53
C ALA A 205 6.14 -9.35 1.34
N ASP A 206 4.99 -9.58 0.71
CA ASP A 206 3.70 -9.29 1.30
C ASP A 206 3.23 -10.49 2.15
N GLY A 207 2.89 -10.21 3.40
CA GLY A 207 2.44 -11.23 4.34
C GLY A 207 0.96 -11.54 4.17
N ILE A 208 0.13 -10.83 4.94
CA ILE A 208 -1.33 -10.88 4.82
C ILE A 208 -1.82 -9.48 4.44
N PRO A 209 -2.13 -9.24 3.17
CA PRO A 209 -2.57 -7.93 2.70
C PRO A 209 -3.79 -7.43 3.49
N MET A 210 -3.81 -6.14 3.79
CA MET A 210 -4.95 -5.44 4.42
C MET A 210 -5.38 -5.95 5.80
N SER A 211 -4.62 -6.82 6.45
CA SER A 211 -4.94 -7.37 7.78
C SER A 211 -4.23 -6.69 8.95
N GLY A 212 -3.21 -5.87 8.67
CA GLY A 212 -2.28 -5.30 9.63
C GLY A 212 -2.83 -4.18 10.50
N ALA A 213 -3.98 -4.39 11.15
CA ALA A 213 -4.56 -3.41 12.06
C ALA A 213 -4.12 -3.58 13.52
N GLU A 214 -3.33 -4.62 13.82
CA GLU A 214 -2.85 -4.93 15.17
C GLU A 214 -1.33 -4.79 15.25
N ASP A 215 -0.84 -4.44 16.45
CA ASP A 215 0.60 -4.24 16.73
C ASP A 215 1.18 -5.47 17.45
N ASP A 216 1.19 -6.59 16.75
CA ASP A 216 1.66 -7.85 17.30
C ASP A 216 2.58 -8.62 16.33
N TYR A 217 3.27 -9.64 16.85
CA TYR A 217 4.13 -10.51 16.02
C TYR A 217 3.34 -11.38 15.06
N LYS A 218 2.12 -11.77 15.41
CA LYS A 218 1.30 -12.68 14.62
C LYS A 218 0.95 -12.07 13.25
N THR A 219 0.60 -10.79 13.21
CA THR A 219 0.23 -10.12 11.97
C THR A 219 1.43 -9.95 11.03
N THR A 220 2.63 -9.74 11.57
CA THR A 220 3.85 -9.52 10.76
C THR A 220 4.61 -10.80 10.40
N LEU A 221 4.31 -11.92 11.05
CA LEU A 221 5.01 -13.19 10.86
C LEU A 221 5.04 -13.66 9.40
N GLN A 222 3.94 -13.49 8.67
CA GLN A 222 3.86 -13.92 7.27
C GLN A 222 4.75 -13.08 6.33
N ALA A 223 4.91 -11.79 6.61
CA ALA A 223 5.83 -10.94 5.85
C ALA A 223 7.29 -11.38 6.05
N VAL A 224 7.66 -11.69 7.29
CA VAL A 224 9.01 -12.18 7.62
C VAL A 224 9.26 -13.55 6.98
N ALA A 225 8.31 -14.49 7.07
CA ALA A 225 8.42 -15.81 6.43
C ALA A 225 8.49 -15.70 4.90
N MET A 226 7.77 -14.75 4.28
CA MET A 226 7.88 -14.52 2.85
C MET A 226 9.25 -13.95 2.46
N ALA A 227 9.78 -13.03 3.24
CA ALA A 227 11.11 -12.47 3.04
C ALA A 227 12.21 -13.55 3.15
N GLU A 228 12.08 -14.51 4.09
CA GLU A 228 12.98 -15.64 4.21
C GLU A 228 13.04 -16.50 2.93
N ILE A 229 11.88 -16.81 2.37
CA ILE A 229 11.79 -17.57 1.11
C ILE A 229 12.53 -16.83 -0.02
N ILE A 230 12.35 -15.51 -0.13
CA ILE A 230 13.00 -14.70 -1.17
C ILE A 230 14.50 -14.61 -0.91
N GLN A 231 14.92 -14.40 0.35
CA GLN A 231 16.33 -14.34 0.74
C GLN A 231 17.06 -15.65 0.39
N ASN A 232 16.47 -16.79 0.72
CA ASN A 232 17.05 -18.12 0.44
C ASN A 232 17.14 -18.44 -1.05
N ALA A 233 16.40 -17.74 -1.90
CA ALA A 233 16.46 -17.89 -3.35
C ALA A 233 17.69 -17.19 -3.98
N ASN A 234 18.44 -16.37 -3.22
CA ASN A 234 19.67 -15.66 -3.63
C ASN A 234 19.54 -14.90 -4.95
N MET A 235 18.40 -14.22 -5.14
CA MET A 235 18.17 -13.39 -6.32
C MET A 235 18.79 -11.99 -6.15
N PRO A 236 19.28 -11.33 -7.23
CA PRO A 236 19.90 -10.01 -7.17
C PRO A 236 18.83 -8.89 -7.06
N VAL A 237 18.09 -8.89 -5.97
CA VAL A 237 16.97 -7.98 -5.68
C VAL A 237 17.09 -7.35 -4.30
N HIS A 238 16.39 -6.26 -4.08
CA HIS A 238 16.14 -5.74 -2.74
C HIS A 238 14.88 -6.38 -2.16
N ILE A 239 14.89 -6.66 -0.85
CA ILE A 239 13.73 -7.24 -0.14
C ILE A 239 13.11 -6.16 0.72
N MET A 240 11.80 -5.94 0.60
CA MET A 240 11.02 -5.06 1.46
C MET A 240 9.91 -5.87 2.14
N LEU A 241 9.83 -5.77 3.47
CA LEU A 241 8.76 -6.41 4.24
C LEU A 241 7.46 -5.62 4.11
N SER A 242 6.34 -6.28 3.86
CA SER A 242 5.01 -5.67 3.73
C SER A 242 3.88 -6.62 4.16
N GLY A 243 2.66 -6.12 4.25
CA GLY A 243 1.47 -6.93 4.56
C GLY A 243 1.42 -7.44 5.99
N GLY A 244 0.60 -6.81 6.82
CA GLY A 244 0.52 -7.09 8.26
C GLY A 244 1.65 -6.50 9.08
N THR A 245 2.52 -5.71 8.48
CA THR A 245 3.68 -5.07 9.11
C THR A 245 3.25 -3.99 10.13
N ASN A 246 4.02 -3.89 11.23
CA ASN A 246 3.75 -3.01 12.36
C ASN A 246 5.06 -2.70 13.13
N SER A 247 4.98 -2.18 14.38
CA SER A 247 6.16 -1.81 15.17
C SER A 247 7.08 -3.00 15.52
N LYS A 248 6.59 -4.24 15.45
CA LYS A 248 7.31 -5.48 15.77
C LYS A 248 8.05 -6.10 14.60
N THR A 249 7.84 -5.57 13.39
CA THR A 249 8.37 -6.16 12.14
C THR A 249 9.89 -6.20 12.10
N ALA A 250 10.55 -5.09 12.45
CA ALA A 250 12.01 -5.01 12.43
C ALA A 250 12.65 -5.95 13.43
N GLU A 251 12.09 -6.01 14.64
CA GLU A 251 12.55 -6.91 15.72
C GLU A 251 12.43 -8.38 15.29
N LEU A 252 11.25 -8.77 14.76
CA LEU A 252 11.03 -10.14 14.31
C LEU A 252 11.95 -10.52 13.14
N ALA A 253 12.09 -9.64 12.16
CA ALA A 253 12.99 -9.86 11.03
C ALA A 253 14.45 -10.07 11.49
N LYS A 254 14.90 -9.28 12.47
CA LYS A 254 16.24 -9.43 13.07
C LYS A 254 16.40 -10.78 13.79
N ILE A 255 15.41 -11.18 14.59
CA ILE A 255 15.40 -12.49 15.28
C ILE A 255 15.50 -13.64 14.28
N CYS A 256 14.80 -13.53 13.13
CA CYS A 256 14.81 -14.54 12.06
C CYS A 256 16.01 -14.43 11.11
N GLY A 257 16.93 -13.50 11.32
CA GLY A 257 18.12 -13.34 10.46
C GLY A 257 17.81 -12.86 9.05
N ILE A 258 16.73 -12.07 8.86
CA ILE A 258 16.33 -11.57 7.56
C ILE A 258 17.10 -10.28 7.24
N ASN A 259 17.79 -10.29 6.11
CA ASN A 259 18.40 -9.10 5.52
C ASN A 259 17.37 -8.44 4.60
N TYR A 260 16.91 -7.26 4.96
CA TYR A 260 15.92 -6.51 4.19
C TYR A 260 16.42 -5.08 3.91
N TRP A 261 15.95 -4.53 2.80
CA TRP A 261 16.25 -3.15 2.40
C TRP A 261 15.31 -2.14 3.07
N GLY A 262 14.07 -2.55 3.37
CA GLY A 262 13.10 -1.69 4.01
C GLY A 262 11.86 -2.41 4.52
N ILE A 263 11.03 -1.63 5.23
CA ILE A 263 9.73 -2.07 5.75
C ILE A 263 8.66 -1.10 5.23
N ALA A 264 7.62 -1.63 4.61
CA ALA A 264 6.45 -0.90 4.16
C ALA A 264 5.30 -1.14 5.14
N ILE A 265 4.72 -0.08 5.71
CA ILE A 265 3.61 -0.18 6.66
C ILE A 265 2.42 0.63 6.15
N GLY A 266 1.27 -0.03 6.01
CA GLY A 266 0.03 0.58 5.54
C GLY A 266 -1.02 0.73 6.64
N SER A 267 -1.77 -0.32 6.92
CA SER A 267 -2.95 -0.28 7.79
C SER A 267 -2.63 0.20 9.21
N TRP A 268 -1.53 -0.29 9.81
CA TRP A 268 -1.11 0.15 11.13
C TRP A 268 -0.68 1.61 11.13
N ALA A 269 0.15 2.03 10.16
CA ALA A 269 0.57 3.41 10.04
C ALA A 269 -0.60 4.39 9.92
N ARG A 270 -1.63 4.05 9.15
CA ARG A 270 -2.85 4.87 9.04
C ARG A 270 -3.66 4.86 10.33
N LYS A 271 -3.83 3.69 10.97
CA LYS A 271 -4.64 3.51 12.19
C LYS A 271 -4.15 4.39 13.33
N ILE A 272 -2.86 4.40 13.62
CA ILE A 272 -2.31 5.09 14.80
C ILE A 272 -2.37 6.62 14.71
N VAL A 273 -2.37 7.19 13.52
CA VAL A 273 -2.47 8.64 13.31
C VAL A 273 -3.88 9.11 13.00
N LYS A 274 -4.80 8.20 12.61
CA LYS A 274 -6.16 8.52 12.20
C LYS A 274 -6.94 9.39 13.21
N PRO A 275 -6.88 9.14 14.54
CA PRO A 275 -7.59 9.96 15.52
C PRO A 275 -7.29 11.45 15.42
N TYR A 276 -6.09 11.80 14.98
CA TYR A 276 -5.63 13.18 14.85
C TYR A 276 -5.78 13.71 13.42
N THR A 277 -5.35 12.92 12.43
CA THR A 277 -5.39 13.34 11.02
C THR A 277 -6.80 13.43 10.45
N SER A 278 -7.81 12.85 11.09
CA SER A 278 -9.21 12.97 10.71
C SER A 278 -9.91 14.22 11.29
N ALA A 279 -9.24 15.00 12.13
CA ALA A 279 -9.81 16.25 12.66
C ALA A 279 -10.19 17.19 11.50
N PRO A 280 -11.41 17.75 11.47
CA PRO A 280 -11.85 18.63 10.39
C PRO A 280 -10.93 19.84 10.17
N ASP A 281 -10.40 20.37 11.27
CA ASP A 281 -9.53 21.54 11.34
C ASP A 281 -8.02 21.17 11.45
N PHE A 282 -7.61 19.99 11.02
CA PHE A 282 -6.24 19.47 11.16
C PHE A 282 -5.16 20.51 10.87
N TRP A 283 -5.30 21.27 9.77
CA TRP A 283 -4.31 22.24 9.35
C TRP A 283 -4.18 23.46 10.29
N ASN A 284 -5.21 23.75 11.10
CA ASN A 284 -5.22 24.81 12.10
C ASN A 284 -5.08 24.28 13.54
N CYS A 285 -5.12 22.97 13.73
CA CYS A 285 -4.99 22.31 15.02
C CYS A 285 -3.53 21.88 15.26
N LEU A 286 -2.73 22.75 15.87
CA LEU A 286 -1.33 22.46 16.19
C LEU A 286 -1.19 21.22 17.07
N GLU A 287 -2.11 21.01 18.01
CA GLU A 287 -2.12 19.83 18.88
C GLU A 287 -2.36 18.55 18.08
N CYS A 288 -3.33 18.54 17.14
CA CYS A 288 -3.60 17.38 16.28
C CYS A 288 -2.37 17.03 15.42
N GLN A 289 -1.72 18.06 14.86
CA GLN A 289 -0.48 17.86 14.09
C GLN A 289 0.63 17.29 14.97
N HIS A 290 0.87 17.88 16.14
CA HIS A 290 1.91 17.43 17.08
C HIS A 290 1.69 15.97 17.50
N GLN A 291 0.50 15.62 17.96
CA GLN A 291 0.16 14.26 18.40
C GLN A 291 0.29 13.24 17.26
N SER A 292 -0.17 13.58 16.06
CA SER A 292 -0.03 12.71 14.90
C SER A 292 1.44 12.46 14.55
N ILE A 293 2.28 13.49 14.59
CA ILE A 293 3.71 13.41 14.29
C ILE A 293 4.45 12.58 15.35
N GLU A 294 4.16 12.76 16.64
CA GLU A 294 4.80 11.96 17.70
C GLU A 294 4.45 10.47 17.57
N LYS A 295 3.18 10.12 17.29
CA LYS A 295 2.79 8.73 17.03
C LYS A 295 3.48 8.16 15.78
N ALA A 296 3.60 8.94 14.74
CA ALA A 296 4.33 8.53 13.54
C ALA A 296 5.83 8.32 13.82
N LYS A 297 6.48 9.19 14.63
CA LYS A 297 7.89 9.05 15.04
C LYS A 297 8.15 7.78 15.84
N GLU A 298 7.26 7.41 16.76
CA GLU A 298 7.35 6.15 17.51
C GLU A 298 7.44 4.96 16.53
N LEU A 299 6.57 4.92 15.52
CA LEU A 299 6.55 3.85 14.54
C LEU A 299 7.79 3.88 13.62
N VAL A 300 8.16 5.05 13.12
CA VAL A 300 9.35 5.18 12.27
C VAL A 300 10.61 4.67 12.99
N LYS A 301 10.80 5.08 14.25
CA LYS A 301 11.94 4.64 15.08
C LYS A 301 11.97 3.13 15.33
N SER A 302 10.81 2.47 15.44
CA SER A 302 10.75 1.02 15.64
C SER A 302 11.15 0.20 14.40
N CYS A 303 11.25 0.83 13.24
CA CYS A 303 11.49 0.17 11.95
C CYS A 303 12.84 0.54 11.28
N ILE A 304 13.58 1.45 11.88
CA ILE A 304 14.93 1.89 11.43
C ILE A 304 15.98 1.44 12.47
#